data_eaf9c78d20b53d3be55e82267fe60887
#
_entry.id   eaf9c78d20b53d3be55e82267fe60887
#
_cell.length_a   1.000
_cell.length_b   1.000
_cell.length_c   1.000
_cell.angle_alpha   90.00
_cell.angle_beta   90.00
_cell.angle_gamma   90.00
#
_symmetry.space_group_name_H-M   'P 1'
#
loop_
_entity.id
_entity.type
_entity.pdbx_description
1 polymer ?
#
loop_
_entity_poly.entity_id
_entity_poly.type
_entity_poly.pdbx_seq_one_letter_code
_entity_poly.pdbx_strand_id
1 'polypeptide(L)'
;MIVAVAGRRIDAPGAQPPRFPLARRTQTSRNIGKALERLQATVVVSSAACGADLLTLQAARAHGLRRRIILPYRAEWFLVDSVTDRPGRWKSLFWSLIEEARACDDLVTLDFPRGSDDAFRSANEMIVSETQRLAREAARRKPAVALGGLIVWEGAPRGPDDITAHLKERLERAGARVEVALTLPARSHR
;
A
#
# COMPACT_ATOMS: atom_id res chain seq x y z
N MET A 1 -12.84 -7.80 4.77
CA MET A 1 -11.85 -7.28 5.74
C MET A 1 -11.53 -5.83 5.45
N ILE A 2 -11.08 -5.08 6.45
CA ILE A 2 -10.41 -3.78 6.25
C ILE A 2 -8.91 -4.05 6.17
N VAL A 3 -8.27 -3.66 5.07
CA VAL A 3 -6.93 -4.11 4.69
C VAL A 3 -5.94 -2.96 4.67
N ALA A 4 -4.93 -3.01 5.54
CA ALA A 4 -3.76 -2.14 5.46
C ALA A 4 -2.78 -2.64 4.39
N VAL A 5 -2.19 -1.74 3.63
CA VAL A 5 -1.27 -2.07 2.54
C VAL A 5 0.09 -1.44 2.76
N ALA A 6 1.13 -2.21 2.55
CA ALA A 6 2.48 -1.70 2.34
C ALA A 6 3.21 -2.50 1.27
N GLY A 7 4.16 -1.87 0.62
CA GLY A 7 4.95 -2.59 -0.37
C GLY A 7 6.05 -1.78 -1.01
N ARG A 8 6.70 -2.42 -1.97
CA ARG A 8 7.82 -1.84 -2.69
C ARG A 8 7.35 -0.82 -3.71
N ARG A 9 8.08 0.26 -3.78
CA ARG A 9 8.05 1.14 -4.95
C ARG A 9 8.73 0.45 -6.13
N ILE A 10 8.42 0.87 -7.35
CA ILE A 10 9.18 0.46 -8.53
C ILE A 10 10.67 0.78 -8.33
N ASP A 11 11.52 -0.12 -8.76
CA ASP A 11 12.98 0.07 -8.69
C ASP A 11 13.42 1.33 -9.45
N ALA A 12 14.42 2.01 -8.90
CA ALA A 12 15.14 3.04 -9.65
C ALA A 12 15.92 2.39 -10.81
N PRO A 13 16.22 3.14 -11.87
CA PRO A 13 17.11 2.64 -12.92
C PRO A 13 18.42 2.10 -12.33
N GLY A 14 18.83 0.90 -12.72
CA GLY A 14 20.05 0.27 -12.26
C GLY A 14 20.04 -0.29 -10.83
N ALA A 15 18.92 -0.33 -10.16
CA ALA A 15 18.82 -0.85 -8.79
C ALA A 15 19.31 -2.31 -8.68
N GLN A 16 20.22 -2.56 -7.72
CA GLN A 16 20.76 -3.88 -7.41
C GLN A 16 20.73 -4.15 -5.90
N PRO A 17 20.26 -5.32 -5.46
CA PRO A 17 19.50 -6.31 -6.24
C PRO A 17 18.12 -5.76 -6.63
N PRO A 18 17.53 -6.24 -7.74
CA PRO A 18 16.17 -5.82 -8.11
C PRO A 18 15.16 -6.32 -7.09
N ARG A 19 14.14 -5.51 -6.78
CA ARG A 19 13.08 -5.82 -5.82
C ARG A 19 11.69 -5.72 -6.42
N PHE A 20 11.45 -4.69 -7.23
CA PHE A 20 10.22 -4.51 -7.98
C PHE A 20 10.51 -3.86 -9.35
N PRO A 21 11.06 -4.62 -10.31
CA PRO A 21 11.27 -4.13 -11.67
C PRO A 21 9.96 -3.74 -12.35
N LEU A 22 9.96 -2.65 -13.11
CA LEU A 22 8.77 -2.17 -13.83
C LEU A 22 8.16 -3.26 -14.75
N ALA A 23 8.99 -4.10 -15.36
CA ALA A 23 8.53 -5.24 -16.19
C ALA A 23 7.64 -6.23 -15.42
N ARG A 24 7.73 -6.28 -14.10
CA ARG A 24 6.91 -7.16 -13.25
C ARG A 24 5.54 -6.55 -12.88
N ARG A 25 5.28 -5.31 -13.25
CA ARG A 25 4.06 -4.56 -12.88
C ARG A 25 2.78 -5.35 -13.14
N THR A 26 2.62 -5.90 -14.34
CA THR A 26 1.39 -6.62 -14.73
C THR A 26 1.18 -7.88 -13.90
N GLN A 27 2.24 -8.67 -13.71
CA GLN A 27 2.14 -9.90 -12.90
C GLN A 27 1.87 -9.57 -11.44
N THR A 28 2.53 -8.57 -10.88
CA THR A 28 2.30 -8.12 -9.49
C THR A 28 0.88 -7.60 -9.31
N SER A 29 0.34 -6.86 -10.27
CA SER A 29 -1.06 -6.40 -10.23
C SER A 29 -2.05 -7.58 -10.16
N ARG A 30 -1.82 -8.66 -10.93
CA ARG A 30 -2.61 -9.89 -10.84
C ARG A 30 -2.50 -10.57 -9.47
N ASN A 31 -1.29 -10.63 -8.91
CA ASN A 31 -1.06 -11.19 -7.58
C ASN A 31 -1.79 -10.39 -6.49
N ILE A 32 -1.78 -9.06 -6.59
CA ILE A 32 -2.52 -8.15 -5.72
C ILE A 32 -4.02 -8.43 -5.79
N GLY A 33 -4.61 -8.50 -6.99
CA GLY A 33 -6.04 -8.79 -7.15
C GLY A 33 -6.44 -10.09 -6.44
N LYS A 34 -5.71 -11.18 -6.70
CA LYS A 34 -5.94 -12.47 -6.02
C LYS A 34 -5.80 -12.40 -4.49
N ALA A 35 -4.86 -11.60 -3.98
CA ALA A 35 -4.70 -11.42 -2.53
C ALA A 35 -5.87 -10.64 -1.91
N LEU A 36 -6.36 -9.59 -2.58
CA LEU A 36 -7.55 -8.86 -2.14
C LEU A 36 -8.81 -9.74 -2.13
N GLU A 37 -8.97 -10.63 -3.11
CA GLU A 37 -10.04 -11.63 -3.15
C GLU A 37 -9.94 -12.61 -1.98
N ARG A 38 -8.76 -13.20 -1.74
CA ARG A 38 -8.53 -14.12 -0.59
C ARG A 38 -8.78 -13.46 0.75
N LEU A 39 -8.45 -12.17 0.89
CA LEU A 39 -8.75 -11.37 2.06
C LEU A 39 -10.23 -10.99 2.16
N GLN A 40 -11.02 -11.21 1.12
CA GLN A 40 -12.39 -10.69 1.07
C GLN A 40 -12.42 -9.21 1.45
N ALA A 41 -11.49 -8.43 0.87
CA ALA A 41 -11.31 -7.02 1.16
C ALA A 41 -12.59 -6.22 0.85
N THR A 42 -12.94 -5.29 1.71
CA THR A 42 -14.03 -4.33 1.49
C THR A 42 -13.53 -2.90 1.49
N VAL A 43 -12.46 -2.65 2.23
CA VAL A 43 -11.77 -1.36 2.29
C VAL A 43 -10.27 -1.61 2.21
N VAL A 44 -9.57 -0.79 1.46
CA VAL A 44 -8.11 -0.72 1.39
C VAL A 44 -7.66 0.60 2.00
N VAL A 45 -6.68 0.54 2.91
CA VAL A 45 -6.01 1.72 3.50
C VAL A 45 -4.55 1.69 3.08
N SER A 46 -4.10 2.70 2.37
CA SER A 46 -2.77 2.72 1.74
C SER A 46 -2.26 4.16 1.60
N SER A 47 -0.97 4.31 1.38
CA SER A 47 -0.45 5.52 0.72
C SER A 47 -0.69 5.43 -0.80
N ALA A 48 -0.03 6.28 -1.59
CA ALA A 48 -0.21 6.33 -3.03
C ALA A 48 1.13 6.39 -3.80
N ALA A 49 2.19 5.78 -3.28
CA ALA A 49 3.48 5.73 -3.95
C ALA A 49 3.44 4.85 -5.21
N CYS A 50 4.32 5.13 -6.17
CA CYS A 50 4.42 4.32 -7.39
C CYS A 50 4.82 2.86 -7.08
N GLY A 51 4.20 1.91 -7.74
CA GLY A 51 4.41 0.48 -7.49
C GLY A 51 3.28 -0.13 -6.66
N ALA A 52 3.60 -0.70 -5.50
CA ALA A 52 2.66 -1.45 -4.68
C ALA A 52 1.36 -0.69 -4.38
N ASP A 53 1.47 0.55 -3.88
CA ASP A 53 0.30 1.30 -3.41
C ASP A 53 -0.63 1.64 -4.59
N LEU A 54 -0.13 2.29 -5.65
CA LEU A 54 -0.95 2.65 -6.80
C LEU A 54 -1.55 1.43 -7.50
N LEU A 55 -0.82 0.32 -7.58
CA LEU A 55 -1.36 -0.93 -8.17
C LEU A 55 -2.46 -1.52 -7.29
N THR A 56 -2.29 -1.47 -5.97
CA THR A 56 -3.32 -1.96 -5.05
C THR A 56 -4.57 -1.08 -5.08
N LEU A 57 -4.41 0.24 -5.07
CA LEU A 57 -5.52 1.18 -5.20
C LEU A 57 -6.24 1.02 -6.55
N GLN A 58 -5.51 0.78 -7.64
CA GLN A 58 -6.09 0.50 -8.95
C GLN A 58 -6.87 -0.82 -8.95
N ALA A 59 -6.33 -1.89 -8.37
CA ALA A 59 -7.02 -3.16 -8.23
C ALA A 59 -8.28 -3.02 -7.36
N ALA A 60 -8.18 -2.34 -6.22
CA ALA A 60 -9.30 -2.05 -5.34
C ALA A 60 -10.42 -1.29 -6.08
N ARG A 61 -10.06 -0.30 -6.91
CA ARG A 61 -11.02 0.41 -7.77
C ARG A 61 -11.75 -0.53 -8.73
N ALA A 62 -11.01 -1.41 -9.40
CA ALA A 62 -11.58 -2.37 -10.34
C ALA A 62 -12.55 -3.37 -9.68
N HIS A 63 -12.34 -3.67 -8.39
CA HIS A 63 -13.22 -4.52 -7.58
C HIS A 63 -14.30 -3.74 -6.82
N GLY A 64 -14.47 -2.44 -7.04
CA GLY A 64 -15.46 -1.60 -6.36
C GLY A 64 -15.22 -1.44 -4.85
N LEU A 65 -13.99 -1.64 -4.37
CA LEU A 65 -13.64 -1.52 -2.96
C LEU A 65 -13.44 -0.05 -2.57
N ARG A 66 -13.81 0.31 -1.33
CA ARG A 66 -13.49 1.62 -0.75
C ARG A 66 -11.97 1.76 -0.60
N ARG A 67 -11.46 2.96 -0.90
CA ARG A 67 -10.01 3.26 -0.88
C ARG A 67 -9.74 4.46 0.01
N ARG A 68 -9.20 4.24 1.19
CA ARG A 68 -8.75 5.28 2.11
C ARG A 68 -7.27 5.55 1.85
N ILE A 69 -6.92 6.76 1.45
CA ILE A 69 -5.56 7.17 1.08
C ILE A 69 -4.98 8.07 2.15
N ILE A 70 -3.76 7.77 2.60
CA ILE A 70 -3.03 8.55 3.61
C ILE A 70 -1.72 9.04 3.01
N LEU A 71 -1.57 10.36 2.93
CA LEU A 71 -0.35 11.01 2.46
C LEU A 71 0.36 11.71 3.62
N PRO A 72 1.69 11.65 3.72
CA PRO A 72 2.46 12.32 4.77
C PRO A 72 2.41 13.85 4.67
N TYR A 73 2.18 14.37 3.47
CA TYR A 73 2.08 15.79 3.14
C TYR A 73 1.29 15.97 1.84
N ARG A 74 1.12 17.21 1.39
CA ARG A 74 0.30 17.57 0.22
C ARG A 74 0.64 16.77 -1.04
N ALA A 75 -0.39 16.46 -1.80
CA ALA A 75 -0.34 15.53 -2.95
C ALA A 75 0.67 15.95 -4.03
N GLU A 76 0.81 17.27 -4.26
CA GLU A 76 1.71 17.80 -5.28
C GLU A 76 3.18 17.48 -5.00
N TRP A 77 3.58 17.55 -3.72
CA TRP A 77 4.94 17.19 -3.31
C TRP A 77 5.12 15.68 -3.32
N PHE A 78 4.13 14.95 -2.83
CA PHE A 78 4.16 13.49 -2.84
C PHE A 78 4.26 12.91 -4.25
N LEU A 79 3.58 13.53 -5.24
CA LEU A 79 3.71 13.18 -6.65
C LEU A 79 5.18 13.20 -7.12
N VAL A 80 5.90 14.26 -6.78
CA VAL A 80 7.31 14.43 -7.18
C VAL A 80 8.22 13.43 -6.45
N ASP A 81 8.03 13.28 -5.13
CA ASP A 81 8.97 12.56 -4.27
C ASP A 81 8.74 11.04 -4.25
N SER A 82 7.53 10.58 -4.61
CA SER A 82 7.15 9.18 -4.41
C SER A 82 6.44 8.52 -5.60
N VAL A 83 6.16 9.27 -6.66
CA VAL A 83 5.39 8.75 -7.79
C VAL A 83 6.15 8.90 -9.10
N THR A 84 6.64 10.12 -9.43
CA THR A 84 7.28 10.40 -10.73
C THR A 84 8.79 10.31 -10.72
N ASP A 85 9.41 10.11 -9.56
CA ASP A 85 10.85 9.86 -9.40
C ASP A 85 11.27 8.44 -9.81
N ARG A 86 10.34 7.60 -10.23
CA ARG A 86 10.56 6.21 -10.65
C ARG A 86 10.04 5.97 -12.06
N PRO A 87 10.57 4.95 -12.78
CA PRO A 87 10.09 4.60 -14.11
C PRO A 87 8.60 4.25 -14.14
N GLY A 88 7.93 4.61 -15.23
CA GLY A 88 6.53 4.31 -15.47
C GLY A 88 5.66 5.56 -15.64
N ARG A 89 4.44 5.36 -16.14
CA ARG A 89 3.46 6.43 -16.36
C ARG A 89 2.45 6.45 -15.20
N TRP A 90 2.85 6.98 -14.04
CA TRP A 90 2.07 6.92 -12.80
C TRP A 90 1.21 8.16 -12.55
N LYS A 91 1.57 9.32 -13.13
CA LYS A 91 0.97 10.63 -12.82
C LYS A 91 -0.54 10.66 -13.00
N SER A 92 -1.05 10.20 -14.15
CA SER A 92 -2.50 10.23 -14.42
C SER A 92 -3.28 9.29 -13.48
N LEU A 93 -2.74 8.10 -13.21
CA LEU A 93 -3.34 7.17 -12.25
C LEU A 93 -3.37 7.76 -10.83
N PHE A 94 -2.26 8.37 -10.40
CA PHE A 94 -2.17 9.02 -9.09
C PHE A 94 -3.26 10.09 -8.94
N TRP A 95 -3.33 11.05 -9.85
CA TRP A 95 -4.31 12.13 -9.75
C TRP A 95 -5.75 11.62 -9.80
N SER A 96 -6.07 10.68 -10.70
CA SER A 96 -7.41 10.07 -10.73
C SER A 96 -7.80 9.47 -9.38
N LEU A 97 -6.90 8.72 -8.73
CA LEU A 97 -7.18 8.11 -7.43
C LEU A 97 -7.27 9.13 -6.28
N ILE A 98 -6.43 10.17 -6.30
CA ILE A 98 -6.46 11.25 -5.30
C ILE A 98 -7.76 12.05 -5.41
N GLU A 99 -8.19 12.40 -6.62
CA GLU A 99 -9.43 13.15 -6.84
C GLU A 99 -10.65 12.34 -6.43
N GLU A 100 -10.69 11.04 -6.78
CA GLU A 100 -11.76 10.13 -6.33
C GLU A 100 -11.81 10.03 -4.80
N ALA A 101 -10.65 9.85 -4.14
CA ALA A 101 -10.58 9.76 -2.69
C ALA A 101 -10.99 11.08 -2.01
N ARG A 102 -10.61 12.22 -2.58
CA ARG A 102 -11.01 13.54 -2.09
C ARG A 102 -12.53 13.76 -2.20
N ALA A 103 -13.12 13.38 -3.33
CA ALA A 103 -14.56 13.50 -3.55
C ALA A 103 -15.40 12.62 -2.60
N CYS A 104 -14.82 11.53 -2.08
CA CYS A 104 -15.47 10.61 -1.14
C CYS A 104 -15.07 10.85 0.34
N ASP A 105 -14.34 11.91 0.66
CA ASP A 105 -13.77 12.17 2.00
C ASP A 105 -12.86 11.02 2.50
N ASP A 106 -12.20 10.36 1.57
CA ASP A 106 -11.30 9.23 1.81
C ASP A 106 -9.80 9.58 1.63
N LEU A 107 -9.46 10.86 1.45
CA LEU A 107 -8.09 11.35 1.45
C LEU A 107 -7.75 11.97 2.80
N VAL A 108 -6.71 11.44 3.45
CA VAL A 108 -6.10 12.03 4.65
C VAL A 108 -4.72 12.57 4.26
N THR A 109 -4.51 13.85 4.48
CA THR A 109 -3.19 14.47 4.32
C THR A 109 -2.67 14.86 5.70
N LEU A 110 -1.52 14.33 6.07
CA LEU A 110 -0.82 14.71 7.29
C LEU A 110 -0.02 16.01 7.03
N ASP A 111 0.30 16.72 8.08
CA ASP A 111 0.99 18.02 7.97
C ASP A 111 2.49 17.88 8.31
N PHE A 112 3.17 16.94 7.68
CA PHE A 112 4.61 16.80 7.82
C PHE A 112 5.36 17.71 6.85
N PRO A 113 6.47 18.30 7.27
CA PRO A 113 7.37 19.02 6.36
C PRO A 113 7.86 18.08 5.25
N ARG A 114 7.95 18.60 4.03
CA ARG A 114 8.55 17.86 2.90
C ARG A 114 10.00 17.49 3.21
N GLY A 115 10.39 16.24 2.93
CA GLY A 115 11.73 15.73 3.18
C GLY A 115 12.00 15.34 4.64
N SER A 116 11.00 15.34 5.50
CA SER A 116 11.12 14.83 6.88
C SER A 116 11.31 13.31 6.86
N ASP A 117 12.35 12.81 7.52
CA ASP A 117 12.63 11.37 7.66
C ASP A 117 11.48 10.62 8.36
N ASP A 118 10.78 11.29 9.27
CA ASP A 118 9.67 10.72 10.02
C ASP A 118 8.34 10.70 9.25
N ALA A 119 8.22 11.48 8.18
CA ALA A 119 6.96 11.64 7.45
C ALA A 119 6.40 10.30 6.91
N PHE A 120 7.25 9.48 6.31
CA PHE A 120 6.84 8.18 5.77
C PHE A 120 6.59 7.13 6.86
N ARG A 121 7.35 7.17 7.97
CA ARG A 121 7.13 6.32 9.14
C ARG A 121 5.77 6.62 9.76
N SER A 122 5.50 7.89 10.01
CA SER A 122 4.24 8.35 10.58
C SER A 122 3.04 8.06 9.66
N ALA A 123 3.20 8.20 8.35
CA ALA A 123 2.15 7.80 7.41
C ALA A 123 1.84 6.30 7.51
N ASN A 124 2.84 5.43 7.64
CA ASN A 124 2.63 3.99 7.84
C ASN A 124 1.96 3.68 9.20
N GLU A 125 2.32 4.39 10.25
CA GLU A 125 1.65 4.27 11.55
C GLU A 125 0.18 4.68 11.46
N MET A 126 -0.09 5.76 10.74
CA MET A 126 -1.46 6.22 10.50
C MET A 126 -2.25 5.20 9.65
N ILE A 127 -1.65 4.56 8.63
CA ILE A 127 -2.29 3.50 7.85
C ILE A 127 -2.76 2.36 8.77
N VAL A 128 -1.91 1.89 9.68
CA VAL A 128 -2.29 0.83 10.64
C VAL A 128 -3.39 1.31 11.58
N SER A 129 -3.23 2.49 12.18
CA SER A 129 -4.19 3.06 13.14
C SER A 129 -5.56 3.27 12.51
N GLU A 130 -5.59 3.82 11.30
CA GLU A 130 -6.82 4.07 10.53
C GLU A 130 -7.49 2.75 10.12
N THR A 131 -6.71 1.74 9.71
CA THR A 131 -7.25 0.42 9.41
C THR A 131 -7.90 -0.21 10.63
N GLN A 132 -7.25 -0.12 11.79
CA GLN A 132 -7.82 -0.62 13.06
C GLN A 132 -9.07 0.16 13.49
N ARG A 133 -9.08 1.48 13.30
CA ARG A 133 -10.25 2.33 13.60
C ARG A 133 -11.44 1.90 12.74
N LEU A 134 -11.25 1.79 11.43
CA LEU A 134 -12.28 1.37 10.49
C LEU A 134 -12.78 -0.07 10.77
N ALA A 135 -11.86 -0.99 11.13
CA ALA A 135 -12.23 -2.35 11.48
C ALA A 135 -13.10 -2.39 12.75
N ARG A 136 -12.74 -1.63 13.78
CA ARG A 136 -13.56 -1.51 15.01
C ARG A 136 -14.93 -0.91 14.73
N GLU A 137 -15.02 0.13 13.92
CA GLU A 137 -16.32 0.73 13.53
C GLU A 137 -17.20 -0.24 12.75
N ALA A 138 -16.61 -0.94 11.78
CA ALA A 138 -17.33 -1.94 11.00
C ALA A 138 -17.77 -3.14 11.85
N ALA A 139 -16.95 -3.59 12.80
CA ALA A 139 -17.29 -4.68 13.72
C ALA A 139 -18.48 -4.35 14.65
N ARG A 140 -18.71 -3.09 14.99
CA ARG A 140 -19.92 -2.66 15.74
C ARG A 140 -21.22 -2.94 14.98
N ARG A 141 -21.16 -2.87 13.64
CA ARG A 141 -22.32 -3.12 12.76
C ARG A 141 -22.40 -4.56 12.27
N LYS A 142 -21.24 -5.19 12.08
CA LYS A 142 -21.09 -6.56 11.59
C LYS A 142 -19.88 -7.21 12.25
N PRO A 143 -20.07 -8.04 13.30
CA PRO A 143 -18.96 -8.63 14.10
C PRO A 143 -17.92 -9.42 13.31
N ALA A 144 -18.27 -9.91 12.11
CA ALA A 144 -17.37 -10.69 11.27
C ALA A 144 -16.33 -9.85 10.49
N VAL A 145 -16.32 -8.51 10.63
CA VAL A 145 -15.31 -7.68 9.95
C VAL A 145 -14.00 -7.75 10.71
N ALA A 146 -13.00 -8.32 10.05
CA ALA A 146 -11.66 -8.53 10.61
C ALA A 146 -10.62 -7.57 10.00
N LEU A 147 -9.51 -7.42 10.73
CA LEU A 147 -8.31 -6.70 10.27
C LEU A 147 -7.54 -7.59 9.27
N GLY A 148 -7.13 -6.99 8.16
CA GLY A 148 -6.30 -7.61 7.13
C GLY A 148 -5.05 -6.81 6.84
N GLY A 149 -4.06 -7.49 6.24
CA GLY A 149 -2.84 -6.88 5.72
C GLY A 149 -2.50 -7.42 4.34
N LEU A 150 -2.04 -6.54 3.46
CA LEU A 150 -1.49 -6.92 2.16
C LEU A 150 -0.07 -6.37 2.03
N ILE A 151 0.89 -7.26 1.93
CA ILE A 151 2.30 -6.92 1.75
C ILE A 151 2.73 -7.25 0.33
N VAL A 152 3.19 -6.21 -0.39
CA VAL A 152 3.59 -6.33 -1.80
C VAL A 152 5.10 -6.13 -1.90
N TRP A 153 5.86 -7.21 -1.91
CA TRP A 153 7.31 -7.19 -1.86
C TRP A 153 7.96 -8.42 -2.50
N GLU A 154 9.28 -8.46 -2.53
CA GLU A 154 10.07 -9.59 -3.05
C GLU A 154 10.16 -10.81 -2.11
N GLY A 155 9.61 -10.69 -0.90
CA GLY A 155 9.55 -11.79 0.09
C GLY A 155 10.55 -11.67 1.25
N ALA A 156 11.41 -10.64 1.26
CA ALA A 156 12.43 -10.46 2.28
C ALA A 156 12.61 -8.98 2.67
N PRO A 157 12.97 -8.68 3.94
CA PRO A 157 13.30 -7.32 4.36
C PRO A 157 14.62 -6.84 3.71
N ARG A 158 14.74 -5.51 3.54
CA ARG A 158 15.96 -4.87 3.03
C ARG A 158 17.05 -4.72 4.09
N GLY A 159 16.67 -4.75 5.34
CA GLY A 159 17.51 -4.52 6.51
C GLY A 159 16.65 -4.18 7.72
N PRO A 160 17.26 -3.80 8.85
CA PRO A 160 16.53 -3.52 10.09
C PRO A 160 15.51 -2.37 9.96
N ASP A 161 15.79 -1.37 9.12
CA ASP A 161 14.93 -0.20 8.95
C ASP A 161 13.91 -0.35 7.79
N ASP A 162 13.58 -1.57 7.40
CA ASP A 162 12.62 -1.82 6.32
C ASP A 162 11.19 -1.53 6.77
N ILE A 163 10.67 -0.38 6.35
CA ILE A 163 9.33 0.10 6.65
C ILE A 163 8.24 -0.93 6.26
N THR A 164 8.41 -1.65 5.14
CA THR A 164 7.46 -2.69 4.71
C THR A 164 7.46 -3.88 5.65
N ALA A 165 8.65 -4.31 6.10
CA ALA A 165 8.78 -5.39 7.08
C ALA A 165 8.19 -4.98 8.44
N HIS A 166 8.47 -3.77 8.90
CA HIS A 166 7.91 -3.25 10.16
C HIS A 166 6.38 -3.18 10.13
N LEU A 167 5.78 -2.74 9.02
CA LEU A 167 4.32 -2.73 8.92
C LEU A 167 3.75 -4.15 8.94
N LYS A 168 4.38 -5.10 8.25
CA LYS A 168 4.00 -6.51 8.29
C LYS A 168 3.97 -7.03 9.72
N GLU A 169 5.07 -6.86 10.47
CA GLU A 169 5.16 -7.29 11.87
C GLU A 169 4.10 -6.65 12.76
N ARG A 170 3.84 -5.36 12.58
CA ARG A 170 2.79 -4.65 13.36
C ARG A 170 1.41 -5.24 13.10
N LEU A 171 1.10 -5.55 11.84
CA LEU A 171 -0.18 -6.17 11.47
C LEU A 171 -0.31 -7.58 12.07
N GLU A 172 0.75 -8.39 12.00
CA GLU A 172 0.76 -9.73 12.58
C GLU A 172 0.58 -9.69 14.11
N ARG A 173 1.30 -8.78 14.81
CA ARG A 173 1.11 -8.56 16.26
C ARG A 173 -0.30 -8.08 16.61
N ALA A 174 -0.96 -7.36 15.70
CA ALA A 174 -2.35 -6.93 15.87
C ALA A 174 -3.39 -8.02 15.55
N GLY A 175 -2.96 -9.24 15.23
CA GLY A 175 -3.83 -10.36 14.88
C GLY A 175 -4.46 -10.24 13.49
N ALA A 176 -3.89 -9.44 12.59
CA ALA A 176 -4.36 -9.32 11.22
C ALA A 176 -4.07 -10.59 10.41
N ARG A 177 -5.01 -10.97 9.55
CA ARG A 177 -4.72 -11.92 8.48
C ARG A 177 -3.88 -11.24 7.40
N VAL A 178 -2.64 -11.67 7.22
CA VAL A 178 -1.70 -11.06 6.26
C VAL A 178 -1.56 -11.95 5.03
N GLU A 179 -1.75 -11.35 3.85
CA GLU A 179 -1.47 -11.94 2.54
C GLU A 179 -0.24 -11.26 1.91
N VAL A 180 0.50 -12.03 1.12
CA VAL A 180 1.68 -11.54 0.40
C VAL A 180 1.46 -11.62 -1.10
N ALA A 181 1.72 -10.51 -1.79
CA ALA A 181 1.81 -10.46 -3.26
C ALA A 181 3.27 -10.26 -3.67
N LEU A 182 3.88 -11.30 -4.25
CA LEU A 182 5.29 -11.23 -4.64
C LEU A 182 5.49 -10.34 -5.86
N THR A 183 6.51 -9.48 -5.79
CA THR A 183 7.00 -8.63 -6.89
C THR A 183 8.00 -9.35 -7.80
N LEU A 184 8.65 -10.40 -7.27
CA LEU A 184 9.56 -11.29 -8.00
C LEU A 184 9.01 -12.72 -7.98
N PRO A 185 9.47 -13.61 -8.88
CA PRO A 185 9.20 -15.04 -8.78
C PRO A 185 9.66 -15.58 -7.43
N ALA A 186 8.90 -16.52 -6.86
CA ALA A 186 9.38 -17.27 -5.70
C ALA A 186 10.74 -17.91 -6.04
N ARG A 187 11.72 -17.79 -5.14
CA ARG A 187 12.99 -18.51 -5.31
C ARG A 187 12.70 -19.99 -5.28
N SER A 188 12.89 -20.70 -6.38
CA SER A 188 12.95 -22.14 -6.36
C SER A 188 14.20 -22.53 -5.56
N HIS A 189 14.00 -23.09 -4.38
CA HIS A 189 15.06 -23.81 -3.70
C HIS A 189 15.42 -25.02 -4.59
N ARG A 190 16.55 -24.90 -5.29
CA ARG A 190 17.25 -26.07 -5.87
C ARG A 190 18.13 -26.68 -4.81
#